data_cb413e2a43eaebb39677cc371cfa5787
#
_entry.id   cb413e2a43eaebb39677cc371cfa5787
#
_cell.length_a   1.000
_cell.length_b   1.000
_cell.length_c   1.000
_cell.angle_alpha   90.00
_cell.angle_beta   90.00
_cell.angle_gamma   90.00
#
_symmetry.space_group_name_H-M   'P 1'
#
loop_
_entity.id
_entity.type
_entity.pdbx_description
1 polymer ?
#
loop_
_entity_poly.entity_id
_entity_poly.type
_entity_poly.pdbx_seq_one_letter_code
_entity_poly.pdbx_strand_id
1 'polypeptide(L)'
;ARHPGLNVIHRQRNAGGGKSGALNTALSRLKGEWLLVLDADAQLQDDLLERLVPYALEGGWSAVQLRKAVIDADRNWLTRSQAMEMALDAVIQSGRLVNGGVAELRGNGQLIKRSVLESSGGFNEDTVTDDLDLSFRLLTHGALVGLLWDPPVQEEAVPGLQALWKQRQRWAEGGLQRFFDYWPVLTSAQLSLRQRWDLTAFFLLQYALPVVSFADLSTALITRSVPVYWPLSVVAFSVSGLAYWRGCRDGSEGPEIPSASLANLLVAIAYLGHWFVVIPWVTLRMSLLPKRLVWAKTSHGQEHPVQV
;
A
#
# COMPACT_ATOMS: atom_id res chain seq x y z
N ALA A 1 -6.91 23.74 24.40
CA ALA A 1 -5.96 22.96 23.61
C ALA A 1 -4.56 23.17 24.17
N ARG A 2 -3.80 22.10 24.46
CA ARG A 2 -2.43 22.20 25.03
C ARG A 2 -1.38 22.59 23.96
N HIS A 3 -1.75 22.57 22.69
CA HIS A 3 -0.87 22.92 21.55
C HIS A 3 -1.56 23.94 20.65
N PRO A 4 -1.07 25.19 20.54
CA PRO A 4 -1.74 26.28 19.82
C PRO A 4 -1.85 26.05 18.30
N GLY A 5 -1.05 25.15 17.73
CA GLY A 5 -1.14 24.78 16.30
C GLY A 5 -2.09 23.62 16.00
N LEU A 6 -2.68 22.97 17.01
CA LEU A 6 -3.53 21.80 16.82
C LEU A 6 -4.99 22.21 16.57
N ASN A 7 -5.51 21.86 15.39
CA ASN A 7 -6.91 22.01 15.04
C ASN A 7 -7.63 20.66 15.12
N VAL A 8 -8.52 20.50 16.11
CA VAL A 8 -9.30 19.27 16.28
C VAL A 8 -10.63 19.41 15.53
N ILE A 9 -10.91 18.46 14.64
CA ILE A 9 -12.15 18.40 13.88
C ILE A 9 -12.98 17.24 14.40
N HIS A 10 -14.08 17.55 15.06
CA HIS A 10 -15.05 16.55 15.49
C HIS A 10 -16.09 16.29 14.38
N ARG A 11 -16.22 15.03 13.98
CA ARG A 11 -17.27 14.58 13.08
C ARG A 11 -18.38 13.87 13.86
N GLN A 12 -19.61 13.97 13.36
CA GLN A 12 -20.72 13.21 13.95
C GLN A 12 -20.43 11.71 13.88
N ARG A 13 -20.91 10.96 14.86
CA ARG A 13 -20.62 9.52 15.02
C ARG A 13 -21.03 8.67 13.81
N ASN A 14 -22.04 9.14 13.05
CA ASN A 14 -22.64 8.50 11.87
C ASN A 14 -22.34 9.26 10.57
N ALA A 15 -21.32 10.10 10.52
CA ALA A 15 -21.05 10.98 9.38
C ALA A 15 -20.65 10.24 8.08
N GLY A 16 -20.53 8.93 8.07
CA GLY A 16 -20.19 8.17 6.85
C GLY A 16 -18.78 8.46 6.30
N GLY A 17 -18.46 7.88 5.11
CA GLY A 17 -17.23 8.18 4.37
C GLY A 17 -15.91 7.73 5.01
N GLY A 18 -15.93 7.14 6.22
CA GLY A 18 -14.75 6.60 6.88
C GLY A 18 -13.56 7.58 6.99
N LYS A 19 -12.35 7.11 6.67
CA LYS A 19 -11.11 7.90 6.63
C LYS A 19 -11.19 8.98 5.55
N SER A 20 -11.61 8.64 4.33
CA SER A 20 -11.77 9.58 3.20
C SER A 20 -12.68 10.76 3.53
N GLY A 21 -13.85 10.50 4.15
CA GLY A 21 -14.76 11.55 4.58
C GLY A 21 -14.19 12.45 5.68
N ALA A 22 -13.34 11.89 6.58
CA ALA A 22 -12.63 12.71 7.56
C ALA A 22 -11.59 13.60 6.90
N LEU A 23 -10.83 13.08 5.94
CA LEU A 23 -9.83 13.82 5.17
C LEU A 23 -10.47 14.92 4.32
N ASN A 24 -11.59 14.65 3.63
CA ASN A 24 -12.34 15.66 2.87
C ASN A 24 -12.88 16.77 3.77
N THR A 25 -13.38 16.43 4.96
CA THR A 25 -13.82 17.43 5.95
C THR A 25 -12.67 18.32 6.39
N ALA A 26 -11.46 17.74 6.56
CA ALA A 26 -10.26 18.50 6.92
C ALA A 26 -9.79 19.36 5.74
N LEU A 27 -9.77 18.82 4.53
CA LEU A 27 -9.26 19.48 3.31
C LEU A 27 -9.89 20.87 3.11
N SER A 28 -11.20 21.01 3.33
CA SER A 28 -11.91 22.30 3.21
C SER A 28 -11.43 23.38 4.18
N ARG A 29 -10.71 23.02 5.25
CA ARG A 29 -10.21 23.93 6.28
C ARG A 29 -8.71 24.19 6.21
N LEU A 30 -7.98 23.37 5.43
CA LEU A 30 -6.54 23.47 5.29
C LEU A 30 -6.16 24.54 4.26
N LYS A 31 -5.05 25.26 4.54
CA LYS A 31 -4.54 26.34 3.68
C LYS A 31 -3.15 26.05 3.13
N GLY A 32 -2.49 24.98 3.59
CA GLY A 32 -1.16 24.60 3.15
C GLY A 32 -1.14 24.25 1.65
N GLU A 33 -0.03 24.51 0.99
CA GLU A 33 0.20 24.09 -0.39
C GLU A 33 0.33 22.57 -0.51
N TRP A 34 0.87 21.95 0.52
CA TRP A 34 1.06 20.51 0.64
C TRP A 34 0.29 19.96 1.83
N LEU A 35 -0.20 18.74 1.70
CA LEU A 35 -0.86 17.98 2.76
C LEU A 35 -0.05 16.71 3.04
N LEU A 36 0.35 16.54 4.29
CA LEU A 36 0.92 15.28 4.77
C LEU A 36 -0.18 14.50 5.49
N VAL A 37 -0.54 13.34 4.94
CA VAL A 37 -1.55 12.44 5.50
C VAL A 37 -0.87 11.36 6.31
N LEU A 38 -1.28 11.25 7.58
CA LEU A 38 -0.73 10.30 8.55
C LEU A 38 -1.86 9.52 9.22
N ASP A 39 -1.59 8.27 9.54
CA ASP A 39 -2.45 7.48 10.42
C ASP A 39 -2.20 7.87 11.89
N ALA A 40 -3.14 7.58 12.77
CA ALA A 40 -3.08 8.04 14.17
C ALA A 40 -1.94 7.40 14.99
N ASP A 41 -1.42 6.27 14.52
CA ASP A 41 -0.29 5.52 15.08
C ASP A 41 1.04 5.80 14.39
N ALA A 42 1.06 6.72 13.42
CA ALA A 42 2.27 7.08 12.69
C ALA A 42 3.30 7.75 13.61
N GLN A 43 4.55 7.31 13.50
CA GLN A 43 5.69 7.96 14.12
C GLN A 43 6.63 8.49 13.04
N LEU A 44 7.19 9.66 13.27
CA LEU A 44 8.02 10.39 12.30
C LEU A 44 9.35 10.79 12.95
N GLN A 45 10.37 10.98 12.13
CA GLN A 45 11.60 11.63 12.54
C GLN A 45 11.43 13.16 12.52
N ASP A 46 12.17 13.85 13.37
CA ASP A 46 12.04 15.30 13.56
C ASP A 46 12.39 16.11 12.30
N ASP A 47 13.33 15.60 11.48
CA ASP A 47 13.82 16.24 10.26
C ASP A 47 13.01 15.85 8.98
N LEU A 48 11.91 15.10 9.12
CA LEU A 48 11.15 14.60 7.99
C LEU A 48 10.78 15.69 6.99
N LEU A 49 10.20 16.79 7.45
CA LEU A 49 9.72 17.83 6.52
C LEU A 49 10.85 18.56 5.80
N GLU A 50 12.01 18.71 6.46
CA GLU A 50 13.20 19.32 5.89
C GLU A 50 13.77 18.50 4.72
N ARG A 51 13.52 17.20 4.69
CA ARG A 51 13.95 16.27 3.63
C ARG A 51 12.86 16.01 2.60
N LEU A 52 11.61 15.84 3.05
CA LEU A 52 10.48 15.44 2.21
C LEU A 52 10.07 16.57 1.25
N VAL A 53 9.99 17.81 1.75
CA VAL A 53 9.53 18.94 0.91
C VAL A 53 10.53 19.26 -0.21
N PRO A 54 11.85 19.40 0.03
CA PRO A 54 12.82 19.55 -1.04
C PRO A 54 12.79 18.40 -2.05
N TYR A 55 12.72 17.15 -1.59
CA TYR A 55 12.60 15.98 -2.46
C TYR A 55 11.38 16.07 -3.39
N ALA A 56 10.23 16.51 -2.86
CA ALA A 56 9.02 16.68 -3.67
C ALA A 56 9.17 17.79 -4.72
N LEU A 57 9.80 18.90 -4.35
CA LEU A 57 10.00 20.05 -5.23
C LEU A 57 11.05 19.79 -6.32
N GLU A 58 12.21 19.24 -5.94
CA GLU A 58 13.32 18.95 -6.86
C GLU A 58 12.96 17.86 -7.86
N GLY A 59 12.22 16.84 -7.39
CA GLY A 59 11.74 15.76 -8.25
C GLY A 59 10.53 16.12 -9.12
N GLY A 60 9.93 17.30 -8.91
CA GLY A 60 8.70 17.71 -9.60
C GLY A 60 7.50 16.81 -9.31
N TRP A 61 7.50 16.13 -8.15
CA TRP A 61 6.44 15.19 -7.78
C TRP A 61 5.16 15.92 -7.40
N SER A 62 4.03 15.39 -7.83
CA SER A 62 2.70 15.87 -7.41
C SER A 62 2.26 15.26 -6.08
N ALA A 63 2.78 14.11 -5.76
CA ALA A 63 2.66 13.45 -4.48
C ALA A 63 3.92 12.63 -4.18
N VAL A 64 4.19 12.35 -2.90
CA VAL A 64 5.30 11.51 -2.45
C VAL A 64 4.80 10.54 -1.42
N GLN A 65 5.09 9.26 -1.61
CA GLN A 65 4.91 8.21 -0.61
C GLN A 65 6.20 8.06 0.19
N LEU A 66 6.10 8.06 1.50
CA LEU A 66 7.21 7.66 2.38
C LEU A 66 7.33 6.13 2.42
N ARG A 67 8.55 5.61 2.49
CA ARG A 67 8.75 4.20 2.85
C ARG A 67 8.08 3.90 4.19
N LYS A 68 7.39 2.77 4.27
CA LYS A 68 6.75 2.31 5.52
C LYS A 68 7.72 1.42 6.29
N ALA A 69 7.84 1.65 7.59
CA ALA A 69 8.66 0.86 8.49
C ALA A 69 7.83 0.39 9.70
N VAL A 70 8.01 -0.84 10.13
CA VAL A 70 7.26 -1.45 11.23
C VAL A 70 8.06 -1.30 12.52
N ILE A 71 7.49 -0.66 13.54
CA ILE A 71 8.16 -0.38 14.83
C ILE A 71 8.22 -1.58 15.76
N ASP A 72 7.28 -2.50 15.66
CA ASP A 72 7.13 -3.68 16.53
C ASP A 72 7.47 -5.00 15.83
N ALA A 73 8.44 -4.97 14.90
CA ALA A 73 8.83 -6.13 14.11
C ALA A 73 9.23 -7.34 14.95
N ASP A 74 9.81 -7.13 16.13
CA ASP A 74 10.28 -8.19 17.03
C ASP A 74 9.21 -8.77 17.95
N ARG A 75 7.99 -8.26 17.90
CA ARG A 75 6.89 -8.71 18.76
C ARG A 75 6.52 -10.18 18.54
N ASN A 76 6.48 -10.63 17.29
CA ASN A 76 6.26 -12.02 16.91
C ASN A 76 6.65 -12.27 15.45
N TRP A 77 6.56 -13.54 15.00
CA TRP A 77 6.92 -13.89 13.62
C TRP A 77 6.04 -13.19 12.56
N LEU A 78 4.78 -12.88 12.90
CA LEU A 78 3.83 -12.26 11.98
C LEU A 78 4.16 -10.77 11.78
N THR A 79 4.48 -10.04 12.86
CA THR A 79 4.91 -8.64 12.77
C THR A 79 6.25 -8.51 12.07
N ARG A 80 7.17 -9.45 12.32
CA ARG A 80 8.44 -9.56 11.59
C ARG A 80 8.25 -9.77 10.10
N SER A 81 7.32 -10.66 9.72
CA SER A 81 7.02 -10.91 8.30
C SER A 81 6.40 -9.68 7.62
N GLN A 82 5.59 -8.91 8.32
CA GLN A 82 5.05 -7.64 7.81
C GLN A 82 6.13 -6.58 7.61
N ALA A 83 7.12 -6.49 8.51
CA ALA A 83 8.29 -5.61 8.31
C ALA A 83 9.07 -5.99 7.05
N MET A 84 9.25 -7.28 6.81
CA MET A 84 9.88 -7.78 5.58
C MET A 84 9.05 -7.46 4.33
N GLU A 85 7.71 -7.58 4.40
CA GLU A 85 6.80 -7.23 3.31
C GLU A 85 6.85 -5.73 2.99
N MET A 86 6.89 -4.84 3.99
CA MET A 86 6.99 -3.40 3.77
C MET A 86 8.32 -3.00 3.11
N ALA A 87 9.43 -3.62 3.53
CA ALA A 87 10.73 -3.42 2.89
C ALA A 87 10.72 -3.90 1.42
N LEU A 88 10.11 -5.05 1.16
CA LEU A 88 9.93 -5.59 -0.19
C LEU A 88 9.08 -4.65 -1.07
N ASP A 89 7.93 -4.17 -0.57
CA ASP A 89 7.07 -3.23 -1.31
C ASP A 89 7.83 -1.96 -1.70
N ALA A 90 8.59 -1.38 -0.77
CA ALA A 90 9.38 -0.19 -1.03
C ALA A 90 10.44 -0.40 -2.12
N VAL A 91 11.15 -1.55 -2.11
CA VAL A 91 12.12 -1.91 -3.15
C VAL A 91 11.45 -2.07 -4.50
N ILE A 92 10.31 -2.75 -4.55
CA ILE A 92 9.54 -2.94 -5.79
C ILE A 92 9.09 -1.58 -6.34
N GLN A 93 8.51 -0.71 -5.51
CA GLN A 93 8.06 0.62 -5.93
C GLN A 93 9.22 1.50 -6.42
N SER A 94 10.35 1.49 -5.68
CA SER A 94 11.56 2.20 -6.09
C SER A 94 12.07 1.69 -7.44
N GLY A 95 12.12 0.37 -7.60
CA GLY A 95 12.54 -0.25 -8.86
C GLY A 95 11.62 0.09 -10.04
N ARG A 96 10.30 0.09 -9.83
CA ARG A 96 9.33 0.51 -10.84
C ARG A 96 9.58 1.96 -11.24
N LEU A 97 9.72 2.86 -10.28
CA LEU A 97 9.93 4.28 -10.49
C LEU A 97 11.22 4.57 -11.27
N VAL A 98 12.36 3.98 -10.87
CA VAL A 98 13.65 4.12 -11.55
C VAL A 98 13.60 3.63 -13.01
N ASN A 99 12.79 2.62 -13.30
CA ASN A 99 12.59 2.10 -14.65
C ASN A 99 11.52 2.86 -15.46
N GLY A 100 11.04 4.01 -14.97
CA GLY A 100 10.02 4.83 -15.63
C GLY A 100 8.61 4.27 -15.55
N GLY A 101 8.36 3.39 -14.59
CA GLY A 101 7.06 2.89 -14.19
C GLY A 101 6.35 3.84 -13.21
N VAL A 102 5.51 3.28 -12.36
CA VAL A 102 4.61 4.00 -11.47
C VAL A 102 4.85 3.62 -10.02
N ALA A 103 5.09 4.61 -9.14
CA ALA A 103 4.92 4.45 -7.71
C ALA A 103 3.47 4.81 -7.33
N GLU A 104 3.01 4.26 -6.21
CA GLU A 104 1.64 4.40 -5.73
C GLU A 104 1.62 4.80 -4.26
N LEU A 105 0.59 5.54 -3.86
CA LEU A 105 0.32 5.86 -2.46
C LEU A 105 -0.07 4.60 -1.68
N ARG A 106 0.24 4.58 -0.36
CA ARG A 106 0.07 3.41 0.53
C ARG A 106 -0.66 3.73 1.84
N GLY A 107 -1.43 4.81 1.88
CA GLY A 107 -2.36 5.13 2.96
C GLY A 107 -1.78 5.89 4.15
N ASN A 108 -0.52 5.68 4.50
CA ASN A 108 0.18 6.37 5.59
C ASN A 108 1.47 6.99 5.07
N GLY A 109 1.82 8.20 5.54
CA GLY A 109 3.01 8.91 5.08
C GLY A 109 2.89 9.40 3.63
N GLN A 110 1.79 10.06 3.29
CA GLN A 110 1.53 10.61 1.95
C GLN A 110 1.65 12.12 1.96
N LEU A 111 2.62 12.68 1.26
CA LEU A 111 2.66 14.11 0.96
C LEU A 111 1.97 14.32 -0.40
N ILE A 112 0.98 15.21 -0.45
CA ILE A 112 0.19 15.45 -1.66
C ILE A 112 0.05 16.94 -1.89
N LYS A 113 0.30 17.40 -3.11
CA LYS A 113 0.08 18.80 -3.48
C LYS A 113 -1.42 19.10 -3.47
N ARG A 114 -1.85 20.09 -2.65
CA ARG A 114 -3.28 20.38 -2.42
C ARG A 114 -4.01 20.66 -3.71
N SER A 115 -3.46 21.47 -4.60
CA SER A 115 -4.09 21.80 -5.89
C SER A 115 -4.35 20.57 -6.76
N VAL A 116 -3.45 19.58 -6.73
CA VAL A 116 -3.60 18.33 -7.49
C VAL A 116 -4.65 17.43 -6.85
N LEU A 117 -4.70 17.35 -5.52
CA LEU A 117 -5.73 16.62 -4.80
C LEU A 117 -7.13 17.23 -5.06
N GLU A 118 -7.26 18.54 -4.97
CA GLU A 118 -8.53 19.25 -5.23
C GLU A 118 -8.99 19.05 -6.68
N SER A 119 -8.09 19.18 -7.67
CA SER A 119 -8.41 18.97 -9.09
C SER A 119 -8.78 17.52 -9.41
N SER A 120 -8.27 16.55 -8.65
CA SER A 120 -8.64 15.14 -8.78
C SER A 120 -9.94 14.77 -8.07
N GLY A 121 -10.62 15.72 -7.41
CA GLY A 121 -11.90 15.52 -6.72
C GLY A 121 -11.79 15.12 -5.23
N GLY A 122 -10.61 15.32 -4.60
CA GLY A 122 -10.40 14.99 -3.19
C GLY A 122 -10.23 13.48 -2.94
N PHE A 123 -10.56 13.01 -1.74
CA PHE A 123 -10.52 11.58 -1.39
C PHE A 123 -11.84 10.91 -1.75
N ASN A 124 -11.78 9.77 -2.41
CA ASN A 124 -12.97 9.01 -2.80
C ASN A 124 -13.56 8.27 -1.57
N GLU A 125 -14.81 8.59 -1.23
CA GLU A 125 -15.51 7.99 -0.09
C GLU A 125 -16.17 6.64 -0.43
N ASP A 126 -16.24 6.30 -1.72
CA ASP A 126 -16.87 5.07 -2.25
C ASP A 126 -15.84 3.98 -2.58
N THR A 127 -14.69 4.00 -1.92
CA THR A 127 -13.64 2.98 -2.08
C THR A 127 -13.18 2.44 -0.72
N VAL A 128 -12.66 1.22 -0.72
CA VAL A 128 -12.09 0.61 0.50
C VAL A 128 -10.60 0.92 0.70
N THR A 129 -9.94 1.50 -0.33
CA THR A 129 -8.54 1.96 -0.30
C THR A 129 -8.43 3.28 -1.03
N ASP A 130 -8.52 4.36 -0.28
CA ASP A 130 -8.47 5.73 -0.75
C ASP A 130 -7.13 6.10 -1.41
N ASP A 131 -6.05 5.53 -0.93
CA ASP A 131 -4.68 5.69 -1.40
C ASP A 131 -4.46 5.11 -2.81
N LEU A 132 -4.90 3.89 -3.03
CA LEU A 132 -4.77 3.22 -4.33
C LEU A 132 -5.68 3.85 -5.39
N ASP A 133 -6.91 4.21 -5.02
CA ASP A 133 -7.84 4.96 -5.86
C ASP A 133 -7.22 6.32 -6.26
N LEU A 134 -6.74 7.08 -5.28
CA LEU A 134 -6.12 8.38 -5.52
C LEU A 134 -4.91 8.26 -6.45
N SER A 135 -4.07 7.24 -6.27
CA SER A 135 -2.91 7.01 -7.15
C SER A 135 -3.32 6.92 -8.61
N PHE A 136 -4.37 6.18 -8.93
CA PHE A 136 -4.86 6.05 -10.31
C PHE A 136 -5.50 7.34 -10.82
N ARG A 137 -6.25 8.07 -9.99
CA ARG A 137 -6.80 9.39 -10.37
C ARG A 137 -5.70 10.41 -10.64
N LEU A 138 -4.63 10.42 -9.83
CA LEU A 138 -3.45 11.26 -10.08
C LEU A 138 -2.83 10.94 -11.43
N LEU A 139 -2.64 9.66 -11.75
CA LEU A 139 -2.10 9.24 -13.06
C LEU A 139 -2.97 9.69 -14.23
N THR A 140 -4.30 9.64 -14.11
CA THR A 140 -5.22 10.13 -15.17
C THR A 140 -5.09 11.64 -15.41
N HIS A 141 -4.58 12.38 -14.44
CA HIS A 141 -4.30 13.81 -14.54
C HIS A 141 -2.84 14.12 -14.91
N GLY A 142 -2.05 13.10 -15.26
CA GLY A 142 -0.63 13.26 -15.57
C GLY A 142 0.24 13.59 -14.35
N ALA A 143 -0.29 13.44 -13.16
CA ALA A 143 0.41 13.69 -11.91
C ALA A 143 1.21 12.46 -11.48
N LEU A 144 2.49 12.64 -11.17
CA LEU A 144 3.40 11.56 -10.80
C LEU A 144 3.57 11.49 -9.28
N VAL A 145 3.70 10.25 -8.79
CA VAL A 145 3.97 9.94 -7.38
C VAL A 145 5.43 9.54 -7.24
N GLY A 146 6.17 10.23 -6.36
CA GLY A 146 7.53 9.87 -5.95
C GLY A 146 7.52 8.91 -4.76
N LEU A 147 8.66 8.30 -4.49
CA LEU A 147 8.90 7.48 -3.30
C LEU A 147 10.13 8.00 -2.57
N LEU A 148 9.96 8.45 -1.33
CA LEU A 148 11.08 8.80 -0.47
C LEU A 148 11.45 7.59 0.39
N TRP A 149 12.73 7.16 0.27
CA TRP A 149 13.22 5.98 1.00
C TRP A 149 13.46 6.29 2.49
N ASP A 150 14.13 7.37 2.79
CA ASP A 150 14.43 7.85 4.14
C ASP A 150 14.20 9.37 4.28
N PRO A 151 13.67 9.81 5.42
CA PRO A 151 13.20 9.03 6.56
C PRO A 151 11.86 8.33 6.30
N PRO A 152 11.60 7.16 6.94
CA PRO A 152 10.37 6.42 6.77
C PRO A 152 9.22 7.01 7.60
N VAL A 153 7.99 6.69 7.21
CA VAL A 153 6.87 6.70 8.17
C VAL A 153 6.85 5.36 8.91
N GLN A 154 6.76 5.43 10.23
CA GLN A 154 6.76 4.25 11.09
C GLN A 154 5.34 3.93 11.54
N GLU A 155 4.97 2.66 11.55
CA GLU A 155 3.62 2.20 11.93
C GLU A 155 3.67 0.87 12.69
N GLU A 156 2.60 0.55 13.43
CA GLU A 156 2.47 -0.74 14.09
C GLU A 156 1.97 -1.81 13.12
N ALA A 157 2.55 -3.01 13.22
CA ALA A 157 2.05 -4.17 12.50
C ALA A 157 0.80 -4.76 13.15
N VAL A 158 0.07 -5.56 12.39
CA VAL A 158 -1.09 -6.30 12.89
C VAL A 158 -0.61 -7.57 13.60
N PRO A 159 -0.87 -7.73 14.92
CA PRO A 159 -0.25 -8.79 15.71
C PRO A 159 -0.90 -10.16 15.58
N GLY A 160 -2.07 -10.26 14.94
CA GLY A 160 -2.85 -11.50 14.89
C GLY A 160 -3.36 -11.85 13.49
N LEU A 161 -3.44 -13.16 13.21
CA LEU A 161 -3.85 -13.70 11.90
C LEU A 161 -5.25 -13.26 11.46
N GLN A 162 -6.22 -13.17 12.39
CA GLN A 162 -7.58 -12.75 12.04
C GLN A 162 -7.64 -11.29 11.58
N ALA A 163 -6.90 -10.41 12.27
CA ALA A 163 -6.83 -9.00 11.90
C ALA A 163 -6.05 -8.83 10.60
N LEU A 164 -4.95 -9.59 10.42
CA LEU A 164 -4.21 -9.64 9.16
C LEU A 164 -5.11 -10.08 8.00
N TRP A 165 -5.87 -11.15 8.16
CA TRP A 165 -6.79 -11.65 7.14
C TRP A 165 -7.80 -10.58 6.68
N LYS A 166 -8.41 -9.87 7.64
CA LYS A 166 -9.34 -8.76 7.34
C LYS A 166 -8.64 -7.61 6.61
N GLN A 167 -7.43 -7.25 7.04
CA GLN A 167 -6.63 -6.19 6.42
C GLN A 167 -6.25 -6.56 4.99
N ARG A 168 -5.75 -7.78 4.76
CA ARG A 168 -5.30 -8.25 3.44
C ARG A 168 -6.47 -8.42 2.46
N GLN A 169 -7.63 -8.87 2.91
CA GLN A 169 -8.83 -8.87 2.06
C GLN A 169 -9.19 -7.46 1.59
N ARG A 170 -9.15 -6.46 2.49
CA ARG A 170 -9.43 -5.07 2.14
C ARG A 170 -8.42 -4.54 1.13
N TRP A 171 -7.13 -4.82 1.31
CA TRP A 171 -6.08 -4.40 0.40
C TRP A 171 -6.21 -5.07 -0.99
N ALA A 172 -6.49 -6.37 -1.02
CA ALA A 172 -6.71 -7.09 -2.28
C ALA A 172 -7.96 -6.56 -3.02
N GLU A 173 -9.04 -6.34 -2.29
CA GLU A 173 -10.30 -5.83 -2.89
C GLU A 173 -10.10 -4.42 -3.44
N GLY A 174 -9.52 -3.50 -2.68
CA GLY A 174 -9.23 -2.14 -3.16
C GLY A 174 -8.25 -2.12 -4.32
N GLY A 175 -7.23 -2.98 -4.26
CA GLY A 175 -6.29 -3.16 -5.36
C GLY A 175 -6.94 -3.65 -6.66
N LEU A 176 -7.89 -4.58 -6.58
CA LEU A 176 -8.67 -5.02 -7.76
C LEU A 176 -9.64 -3.93 -8.21
N GLN A 177 -10.35 -3.28 -7.27
CA GLN A 177 -11.31 -2.21 -7.59
C GLN A 177 -10.66 -1.14 -8.45
N ARG A 178 -9.49 -0.61 -8.08
CA ARG A 178 -8.82 0.46 -8.84
C ARG A 178 -8.52 0.05 -10.28
N PHE A 179 -8.11 -1.20 -10.54
CA PHE A 179 -7.86 -1.69 -11.89
C PHE A 179 -9.14 -1.80 -12.70
N PHE A 180 -10.25 -2.24 -12.10
CA PHE A 180 -11.52 -2.36 -12.79
C PHE A 180 -12.21 -1.00 -12.98
N ASP A 181 -12.18 -0.14 -11.97
CA ASP A 181 -12.81 1.20 -12.04
C ASP A 181 -12.07 2.12 -13.03
N TYR A 182 -10.74 1.97 -13.14
CA TYR A 182 -9.89 2.82 -13.99
C TYR A 182 -9.24 2.02 -15.14
N TRP A 183 -9.85 0.90 -15.58
CA TRP A 183 -9.30 0.11 -16.68
C TRP A 183 -8.92 0.93 -17.93
N PRO A 184 -9.70 1.96 -18.35
CA PRO A 184 -9.33 2.77 -19.50
C PRO A 184 -8.01 3.53 -19.33
N VAL A 185 -7.51 3.72 -18.10
CA VAL A 185 -6.21 4.37 -17.86
C VAL A 185 -5.07 3.60 -18.50
N LEU A 186 -5.15 2.27 -18.52
CA LEU A 186 -4.11 1.40 -19.10
C LEU A 186 -3.95 1.61 -20.63
N THR A 187 -4.96 2.16 -21.28
CA THR A 187 -4.94 2.48 -22.72
C THR A 187 -4.86 3.98 -22.98
N SER A 188 -4.86 4.82 -21.93
CA SER A 188 -4.83 6.27 -22.02
C SER A 188 -3.55 6.79 -22.68
N ALA A 189 -3.67 7.79 -23.56
CA ALA A 189 -2.54 8.47 -24.15
C ALA A 189 -1.71 9.28 -23.13
N GLN A 190 -2.24 9.53 -21.93
CA GLN A 190 -1.55 10.26 -20.85
C GLN A 190 -0.42 9.44 -20.21
N LEU A 191 -0.48 8.09 -20.31
CA LEU A 191 0.57 7.23 -19.82
C LEU A 191 1.58 6.88 -20.91
N SER A 192 2.87 6.94 -20.57
CA SER A 192 3.92 6.41 -21.42
C SER A 192 3.75 4.89 -21.64
N LEU A 193 4.34 4.34 -22.68
CA LEU A 193 4.32 2.90 -22.92
C LEU A 193 4.94 2.12 -21.75
N ARG A 194 5.98 2.66 -21.10
CA ARG A 194 6.62 2.03 -19.92
C ARG A 194 5.65 1.95 -18.75
N GLN A 195 4.92 3.02 -18.45
CA GLN A 195 3.92 3.04 -17.38
C GLN A 195 2.77 2.08 -17.64
N ARG A 196 2.30 1.97 -18.89
CA ARG A 196 1.25 0.99 -19.25
C ARG A 196 1.75 -0.45 -19.06
N TRP A 197 2.96 -0.74 -19.52
CA TRP A 197 3.59 -2.05 -19.34
C TRP A 197 3.80 -2.36 -17.86
N ASP A 198 4.29 -1.40 -17.07
CA ASP A 198 4.49 -1.55 -15.64
C ASP A 198 3.17 -1.88 -14.91
N LEU A 199 2.12 -1.09 -15.15
CA LEU A 199 0.80 -1.34 -14.54
C LEU A 199 0.20 -2.68 -14.98
N THR A 200 0.34 -3.03 -16.26
CA THR A 200 -0.16 -4.31 -16.80
C THR A 200 0.61 -5.48 -16.19
N ALA A 201 1.94 -5.42 -16.16
CA ALA A 201 2.78 -6.44 -15.55
C ALA A 201 2.48 -6.58 -14.05
N PHE A 202 2.33 -5.45 -13.34
CA PHE A 202 1.94 -5.46 -11.94
C PHE A 202 0.58 -6.13 -11.72
N PHE A 203 -0.43 -5.81 -12.53
CA PHE A 203 -1.74 -6.47 -12.47
C PHE A 203 -1.62 -7.98 -12.70
N LEU A 204 -0.89 -8.39 -13.73
CA LEU A 204 -0.74 -9.80 -14.07
C LEU A 204 -0.01 -10.58 -12.96
N LEU A 205 1.07 -10.03 -12.40
CA LEU A 205 1.86 -10.71 -11.37
C LEU A 205 1.18 -10.68 -10.00
N GLN A 206 0.58 -9.55 -9.62
CA GLN A 206 0.01 -9.37 -8.29
C GLN A 206 -1.39 -9.97 -8.16
N TYR A 207 -2.21 -9.91 -9.22
CA TYR A 207 -3.63 -10.30 -9.13
C TYR A 207 -3.97 -11.50 -9.99
N ALA A 208 -3.57 -11.54 -11.27
CA ALA A 208 -3.93 -12.63 -12.16
C ALA A 208 -3.16 -13.92 -11.84
N LEU A 209 -1.85 -13.84 -11.61
CA LEU A 209 -1.02 -15.02 -11.32
C LEU A 209 -1.49 -15.80 -10.08
N PRO A 210 -1.79 -15.18 -8.91
CA PRO A 210 -2.32 -15.91 -7.76
C PRO A 210 -3.62 -16.66 -8.07
N VAL A 211 -4.54 -16.06 -8.84
CA VAL A 211 -5.82 -16.69 -9.21
C VAL A 211 -5.59 -17.89 -10.11
N VAL A 212 -4.78 -17.71 -11.16
CA VAL A 212 -4.48 -18.78 -12.14
C VAL A 212 -3.69 -19.91 -11.47
N SER A 213 -2.70 -19.58 -10.64
CA SER A 213 -1.90 -20.58 -9.93
C SER A 213 -2.72 -21.37 -8.90
N PHE A 214 -3.65 -20.71 -8.19
CA PHE A 214 -4.55 -21.38 -7.26
C PHE A 214 -5.51 -22.34 -7.99
N ALA A 215 -6.07 -21.90 -9.10
CA ALA A 215 -6.95 -22.74 -9.93
C ALA A 215 -6.19 -23.93 -10.53
N ASP A 216 -4.99 -23.71 -11.06
CA ASP A 216 -4.11 -24.74 -11.62
C ASP A 216 -3.72 -25.79 -10.56
N LEU A 217 -3.26 -25.34 -9.39
CA LEU A 217 -2.92 -26.23 -8.28
C LEU A 217 -4.14 -27.05 -7.82
N SER A 218 -5.31 -26.42 -7.69
CA SER A 218 -6.55 -27.09 -7.30
C SER A 218 -6.94 -28.16 -8.35
N THR A 219 -6.85 -27.83 -9.63
CA THR A 219 -7.11 -28.77 -10.73
C THR A 219 -6.11 -29.93 -10.72
N ALA A 220 -4.82 -29.63 -10.57
CA ALA A 220 -3.77 -30.63 -10.54
C ALA A 220 -3.96 -31.63 -9.38
N LEU A 221 -4.38 -31.16 -8.19
CA LEU A 221 -4.70 -32.03 -7.05
C LEU A 221 -5.90 -32.94 -7.33
N ILE A 222 -6.96 -32.43 -7.97
CA ILE A 222 -8.17 -33.19 -8.30
C ILE A 222 -7.86 -34.22 -9.40
N THR A 223 -7.15 -33.84 -10.45
CA THR A 223 -6.86 -34.68 -11.60
C THR A 223 -5.61 -35.53 -11.45
N ARG A 224 -4.87 -35.37 -10.32
CA ARG A 224 -3.56 -36.00 -10.06
C ARG A 224 -2.53 -35.74 -11.16
N SER A 225 -2.54 -34.53 -11.71
CA SER A 225 -1.62 -34.05 -12.73
C SER A 225 -0.57 -33.10 -12.14
N VAL A 226 0.44 -32.71 -12.92
CA VAL A 226 1.43 -31.71 -12.52
C VAL A 226 0.86 -30.32 -12.83
N PRO A 227 0.90 -29.36 -11.88
CA PRO A 227 0.47 -27.99 -12.16
C PRO A 227 1.36 -27.34 -13.21
N VAL A 228 0.77 -26.56 -14.12
CA VAL A 228 1.46 -25.94 -15.26
C VAL A 228 2.16 -24.63 -14.89
N TYR A 229 1.54 -23.86 -14.02
CA TYR A 229 2.00 -22.48 -13.68
C TYR A 229 3.00 -22.41 -12.51
N TRP A 230 3.37 -23.54 -11.90
CA TRP A 230 4.33 -23.56 -10.80
C TRP A 230 5.70 -22.93 -11.12
N PRO A 231 6.26 -23.06 -12.35
CA PRO A 231 7.55 -22.43 -12.65
C PRO A 231 7.46 -20.91 -12.58
N LEU A 232 6.36 -20.32 -13.06
CA LEU A 232 6.15 -18.87 -13.00
C LEU A 232 5.98 -18.39 -11.56
N SER A 233 5.28 -19.14 -10.71
CA SER A 233 5.16 -18.85 -9.29
C SER A 233 6.52 -18.89 -8.59
N VAL A 234 7.38 -19.88 -8.90
CA VAL A 234 8.74 -19.95 -8.37
C VAL A 234 9.56 -18.74 -8.79
N VAL A 235 9.48 -18.32 -10.04
CA VAL A 235 10.15 -17.09 -10.52
C VAL A 235 9.64 -15.86 -9.75
N ALA A 236 8.33 -15.70 -9.58
CA ALA A 236 7.74 -14.58 -8.85
C ALA A 236 8.23 -14.53 -7.39
N PHE A 237 8.23 -15.66 -6.68
CA PHE A 237 8.78 -15.75 -5.32
C PHE A 237 10.28 -15.50 -5.25
N SER A 238 11.04 -15.97 -6.24
CA SER A 238 12.49 -15.73 -6.31
C SER A 238 12.82 -14.27 -6.50
N VAL A 239 12.09 -13.57 -7.38
CA VAL A 239 12.22 -12.12 -7.58
C VAL A 239 11.84 -11.37 -6.30
N SER A 240 10.76 -11.78 -5.62
CA SER A 240 10.37 -11.19 -4.33
C SER A 240 11.44 -11.40 -3.26
N GLY A 241 12.02 -12.60 -3.17
CA GLY A 241 13.12 -12.90 -2.26
C GLY A 241 14.37 -12.07 -2.54
N LEU A 242 14.72 -11.88 -3.82
CA LEU A 242 15.85 -11.04 -4.23
C LEU A 242 15.59 -9.56 -3.90
N ALA A 243 14.39 -9.07 -4.15
CA ALA A 243 14.01 -7.69 -3.81
C ALA A 243 14.06 -7.45 -2.29
N TYR A 244 13.56 -8.40 -1.48
CA TYR A 244 13.69 -8.35 -0.03
C TYR A 244 15.16 -8.32 0.41
N TRP A 245 15.99 -9.25 -0.12
CA TRP A 245 17.41 -9.32 0.17
C TRP A 245 18.12 -8.00 -0.15
N ARG A 246 17.76 -7.37 -1.27
CA ARG A 246 18.29 -6.05 -1.63
C ARG A 246 17.85 -4.98 -0.61
N GLY A 247 16.58 -4.91 -0.28
CA GLY A 247 16.05 -3.93 0.68
C GLY A 247 16.73 -3.99 2.05
N CYS A 248 17.14 -5.20 2.49
CA CYS A 248 17.91 -5.37 3.72
C CYS A 248 19.35 -4.84 3.63
N ARG A 249 19.90 -4.66 2.43
CA ARG A 249 21.29 -4.23 2.19
C ARG A 249 21.43 -2.74 1.89
N ASP A 250 20.39 -2.10 1.38
CA ASP A 250 20.48 -0.72 0.92
C ASP A 250 20.58 0.30 2.08
N GLY A 251 20.63 -0.20 3.32
CA GLY A 251 20.63 0.64 4.51
C GLY A 251 19.31 1.41 4.64
N SER A 252 18.87 1.65 5.85
CA SER A 252 17.64 2.40 6.10
C SER A 252 17.68 3.03 7.47
N GLU A 253 17.09 4.21 7.57
CA GLU A 253 16.83 4.87 8.85
C GLU A 253 15.58 4.28 9.51
N GLY A 254 15.41 4.57 10.82
CA GLY A 254 14.26 4.10 11.61
C GLY A 254 14.41 2.65 12.07
N PRO A 255 13.31 1.93 12.29
CA PRO A 255 13.31 0.55 12.77
C PRO A 255 14.10 -0.38 11.85
N GLU A 256 14.87 -1.28 12.47
CA GLU A 256 15.69 -2.25 11.73
C GLU A 256 14.82 -3.18 10.87
N ILE A 257 15.18 -3.29 9.60
CA ILE A 257 14.62 -4.32 8.72
C ILE A 257 15.23 -5.67 9.14
N PRO A 258 14.39 -6.71 9.35
CA PRO A 258 14.93 -8.03 9.73
C PRO A 258 16.00 -8.50 8.76
N SER A 259 17.11 -9.02 9.29
CA SER A 259 18.29 -9.40 8.48
C SER A 259 17.95 -10.39 7.35
N ALA A 260 18.63 -10.27 6.21
CA ALA A 260 18.48 -11.16 5.04
C ALA A 260 19.13 -12.53 5.25
N SER A 261 18.87 -13.18 6.39
CA SER A 261 19.29 -14.58 6.61
C SER A 261 18.43 -15.54 5.77
N LEU A 262 18.97 -16.71 5.45
CA LEU A 262 18.21 -17.74 4.72
C LEU A 262 16.91 -18.11 5.45
N ALA A 263 16.95 -18.19 6.77
CA ALA A 263 15.77 -18.49 7.58
C ALA A 263 14.70 -17.40 7.43
N ASN A 264 15.05 -16.11 7.55
CA ASN A 264 14.14 -15.01 7.35
C ASN A 264 13.61 -14.95 5.91
N LEU A 265 14.46 -15.21 4.92
CA LEU A 265 14.05 -15.29 3.52
C LEU A 265 12.99 -16.37 3.29
N LEU A 266 13.19 -17.57 3.83
CA LEU A 266 12.22 -18.66 3.73
C LEU A 266 10.89 -18.32 4.44
N VAL A 267 10.97 -17.70 5.63
CA VAL A 267 9.79 -17.25 6.36
C VAL A 267 9.05 -16.17 5.58
N ALA A 268 9.77 -15.18 4.99
CA ALA A 268 9.16 -14.14 4.17
C ALA A 268 8.45 -14.71 2.93
N ILE A 269 9.08 -15.65 2.22
CA ILE A 269 8.50 -16.33 1.06
C ILE A 269 7.25 -17.11 1.48
N ALA A 270 7.33 -17.90 2.56
CA ALA A 270 6.18 -18.65 3.07
C ALA A 270 5.03 -17.72 3.48
N TYR A 271 5.36 -16.61 4.16
CA TYR A 271 4.39 -15.58 4.52
C TYR A 271 3.72 -14.97 3.30
N LEU A 272 4.48 -14.60 2.25
CA LEU A 272 3.92 -14.05 1.01
C LEU A 272 2.95 -15.02 0.31
N GLY A 273 3.06 -16.32 0.59
CA GLY A 273 2.13 -17.35 0.12
C GLY A 273 0.67 -17.06 0.50
N HIS A 274 0.40 -16.27 1.56
CA HIS A 274 -0.97 -15.91 1.91
C HIS A 274 -1.69 -15.14 0.79
N TRP A 275 -0.98 -14.39 -0.06
CA TRP A 275 -1.56 -13.68 -1.20
C TRP A 275 -2.16 -14.64 -2.24
N PHE A 276 -1.63 -15.85 -2.38
CA PHE A 276 -2.18 -16.91 -3.23
C PHE A 276 -3.48 -17.52 -2.70
N VAL A 277 -3.89 -17.18 -1.49
CA VAL A 277 -5.20 -17.54 -0.92
C VAL A 277 -6.12 -16.32 -0.86
N VAL A 278 -5.61 -15.19 -0.41
CA VAL A 278 -6.40 -13.96 -0.23
C VAL A 278 -6.93 -13.44 -1.56
N ILE A 279 -6.08 -13.35 -2.60
CA ILE A 279 -6.48 -12.78 -3.88
C ILE A 279 -7.51 -13.63 -4.61
N PRO A 280 -7.35 -14.96 -4.76
CA PRO A 280 -8.40 -15.81 -5.32
C PRO A 280 -9.73 -15.75 -4.55
N TRP A 281 -9.66 -15.74 -3.21
CA TRP A 281 -10.85 -15.58 -2.37
C TRP A 281 -11.57 -14.26 -2.62
N VAL A 282 -10.84 -13.15 -2.65
CA VAL A 282 -11.40 -11.82 -2.90
C VAL A 282 -11.96 -11.72 -4.32
N THR A 283 -11.26 -12.26 -5.31
CA THR A 283 -11.71 -12.30 -6.70
C THR A 283 -13.02 -13.06 -6.83
N LEU A 284 -13.12 -14.25 -6.22
CA LEU A 284 -14.36 -15.04 -6.19
C LEU A 284 -15.49 -14.28 -5.51
N ARG A 285 -15.20 -13.67 -4.35
CA ARG A 285 -16.19 -12.87 -3.61
C ARG A 285 -16.71 -11.71 -4.46
N MET A 286 -15.81 -10.94 -5.11
CA MET A 286 -16.18 -9.80 -5.96
C MET A 286 -16.97 -10.21 -7.19
N SER A 287 -16.78 -11.44 -7.69
CA SER A 287 -17.55 -11.99 -8.80
C SER A 287 -18.98 -12.39 -8.42
N LEU A 288 -19.24 -12.67 -7.13
CA LEU A 288 -20.51 -13.17 -6.64
C LEU A 288 -21.30 -12.16 -5.80
N LEU A 289 -20.62 -11.19 -5.19
CA LEU A 289 -21.21 -10.25 -4.22
C LEU A 289 -20.92 -8.79 -4.63
N PRO A 290 -21.79 -7.84 -4.22
CA PRO A 290 -21.57 -6.43 -4.49
C PRO A 290 -20.23 -5.91 -3.96
N LYS A 291 -19.73 -4.86 -4.62
CA LYS A 291 -18.56 -4.09 -4.21
C LYS A 291 -18.69 -3.61 -2.77
N ARG A 292 -17.66 -3.78 -1.95
CA ARG A 292 -17.62 -3.18 -0.62
C ARG A 292 -17.31 -1.68 -0.76
N LEU A 293 -18.09 -0.87 -0.06
CA LEU A 293 -17.91 0.59 -0.01
C LEU A 293 -17.55 1.07 1.40
N VAL A 294 -17.61 0.17 2.40
CA VAL A 294 -17.40 0.54 3.80
C VAL A 294 -16.00 0.14 4.25
N TRP A 295 -15.25 1.16 4.68
CA TRP A 295 -13.95 0.97 5.32
C TRP A 295 -14.14 0.36 6.73
N ALA A 296 -13.51 -0.78 6.99
CA ALA A 296 -13.49 -1.42 8.30
C ALA A 296 -12.16 -1.10 9.01
N LYS A 297 -12.26 -0.52 10.22
CA LYS A 297 -11.09 -0.20 11.07
C LYS A 297 -10.29 -1.48 11.38
N THR A 298 -8.98 -1.42 11.20
CA THR A 298 -8.05 -2.48 11.64
C THR A 298 -7.80 -2.31 13.13
N SER A 299 -7.90 -3.38 13.93
CA SER A 299 -7.53 -3.34 15.35
C SER A 299 -6.03 -3.61 15.48
N HIS A 300 -5.28 -2.62 15.93
CA HIS A 300 -3.90 -2.75 16.41
C HIS A 300 -3.94 -3.09 17.91
N GLY A 301 -3.13 -4.00 18.36
CA GLY A 301 -3.30 -4.80 19.61
C GLY A 301 -3.13 -4.13 20.96
N GLN A 302 -3.31 -2.82 21.11
CA GLN A 302 -3.59 -2.18 22.40
C GLN A 302 -4.55 -1.01 22.17
N GLU A 303 -5.79 -1.13 22.67
CA GLU A 303 -6.54 0.05 23.04
C GLU A 303 -5.82 0.66 24.25
N HIS A 304 -4.93 1.60 24.03
CA HIS A 304 -4.55 2.51 25.11
C HIS A 304 -5.81 3.29 25.47
N PRO A 305 -6.32 3.19 26.72
CA PRO A 305 -7.40 4.05 27.14
C PRO A 305 -6.89 5.48 27.03
N VAL A 306 -7.51 6.26 26.17
CA VAL A 306 -7.29 7.70 26.12
C VAL A 306 -7.70 8.21 27.48
N GLN A 307 -6.71 8.48 28.35
CA GLN A 307 -6.95 9.26 29.58
C GLN A 307 -7.33 10.68 29.13
N VAL A 308 -8.61 10.98 29.31
CA VAL A 308 -9.21 12.30 29.05
C VAL A 308 -8.67 13.33 30.04
#